data_2fc5b46d685a78ff1036023d99d625e7
#
_entry.id   2fc5b46d685a78ff1036023d99d625e7
#
_cell.length_a   1.000
_cell.length_b   1.000
_cell.length_c   1.000
_cell.angle_alpha   90.00
_cell.angle_beta   90.00
_cell.angle_gamma   90.00
#
_symmetry.space_group_name_H-M   'P 1'
#
loop_
_entity.id
_entity.type
_entity.pdbx_description
1 polymer ?
#
loop_
_entity_poly.entity_id
_entity_poly.type
_entity_poly.pdbx_seq_one_letter_code
_entity_poly.pdbx_strand_id
1 'polypeptide(L)'
;MKNQVEPKITEYSWWGENNEPPANLKTKKQLAEIGLKPKNPVGVIYTRKYDLYLYDPQNPDSAVPKKKASEAQLKALAKAREKSQRKAYYRRWKRNRGQYLEAENDAINWARKVLLREKDDWVILDTETTGLYDAEIVQIGICNLDGEVIIDSLVKPTTSIPEEVTSIHGITDEMVKDAPTFPKIYPQIVESLKEKQVLIYNKDFDIGILADCCRLHDLKLLELRKRSDCLMEWYAQYYGDWSDYHRSYRWQALGGDHSAVGDCLAALKLLRGMAESEIIDIKKSFENSWQKYKTRYD
;
A
#
# COMPACT_ATOMS: atom_id res chain seq x y z
N MET A 1 -47.70 4.74 -53.32
CA MET A 1 -46.88 5.64 -52.51
C MET A 1 -47.78 6.17 -51.41
N LYS A 2 -47.58 5.74 -50.16
CA LYS A 2 -48.32 6.28 -49.01
C LYS A 2 -47.56 7.53 -48.55
N ASN A 3 -48.15 8.72 -48.80
CA ASN A 3 -47.70 9.96 -48.22
C ASN A 3 -47.78 9.84 -46.69
N GLN A 4 -46.69 9.56 -46.02
CA GLN A 4 -46.57 9.76 -44.59
C GLN A 4 -46.47 11.28 -44.36
N VAL A 5 -47.59 11.90 -43.96
CA VAL A 5 -47.55 13.27 -43.40
C VAL A 5 -46.80 13.17 -42.07
N GLU A 6 -45.61 13.73 -41.99
CA GLU A 6 -44.91 13.86 -40.71
C GLU A 6 -45.82 14.61 -39.73
N PRO A 7 -46.03 14.10 -38.52
CA PRO A 7 -46.85 14.77 -37.53
C PRO A 7 -46.24 16.13 -37.22
N LYS A 8 -46.98 17.19 -37.49
CA LYS A 8 -46.57 18.57 -37.25
C LYS A 8 -46.46 18.81 -35.75
N ILE A 9 -45.24 18.84 -35.23
CA ILE A 9 -44.94 19.13 -33.81
C ILE A 9 -45.16 20.61 -33.58
N THR A 10 -46.03 20.96 -32.59
CA THR A 10 -46.33 22.36 -32.27
C THR A 10 -45.19 22.95 -31.41
N GLU A 11 -44.68 24.10 -31.80
CA GLU A 11 -43.70 24.84 -31.01
C GLU A 11 -44.41 25.69 -29.96
N TYR A 12 -43.89 25.64 -28.72
CA TYR A 12 -44.40 26.41 -27.58
C TYR A 12 -43.27 27.22 -26.93
N SER A 13 -43.67 28.31 -26.26
CA SER A 13 -42.80 29.06 -25.36
C SER A 13 -42.74 28.43 -23.95
N TRP A 14 -41.91 28.97 -23.07
CA TRP A 14 -41.84 28.51 -21.71
C TRP A 14 -43.12 28.79 -20.92
N TRP A 15 -43.42 27.99 -19.90
CA TRP A 15 -44.60 28.20 -19.04
C TRP A 15 -44.58 29.62 -18.43
N GLY A 16 -45.72 30.29 -18.50
CA GLY A 16 -45.88 31.69 -18.06
C GLY A 16 -45.60 32.74 -19.14
N GLU A 17 -45.24 32.32 -20.37
CA GLU A 17 -45.02 33.19 -21.51
C GLU A 17 -46.18 33.13 -22.51
N ASN A 18 -46.21 34.08 -23.48
CA ASN A 18 -47.14 34.02 -24.60
C ASN A 18 -46.89 32.76 -25.44
N ASN A 19 -47.97 32.00 -25.73
CA ASN A 19 -47.91 30.70 -26.42
C ASN A 19 -47.32 29.56 -25.54
N GLU A 20 -47.68 29.56 -24.27
CA GLU A 20 -47.33 28.43 -23.36
C GLU A 20 -48.05 27.12 -23.78
N PRO A 21 -47.46 25.96 -23.44
CA PRO A 21 -48.09 24.67 -23.76
C PRO A 21 -49.40 24.47 -22.97
N PRO A 22 -50.41 23.84 -23.57
CA PRO A 22 -51.63 23.45 -22.86
C PRO A 22 -51.34 22.60 -21.64
N ALA A 23 -52.10 22.80 -20.57
CA ALA A 23 -51.91 22.16 -19.27
C ALA A 23 -52.00 20.62 -19.27
N ASN A 24 -52.67 20.05 -20.29
CA ASN A 24 -52.75 18.58 -20.49
C ASN A 24 -51.45 17.98 -21.03
N LEU A 25 -50.61 18.76 -21.73
CA LEU A 25 -49.34 18.23 -22.24
C LEU A 25 -48.33 18.00 -21.11
N LYS A 26 -47.60 16.93 -21.21
CA LYS A 26 -46.65 16.46 -20.19
C LYS A 26 -45.26 16.26 -20.76
N THR A 27 -44.27 16.61 -19.98
CA THR A 27 -42.87 16.23 -20.26
C THR A 27 -42.68 14.72 -20.05
N LYS A 28 -41.59 14.18 -20.57
CA LYS A 28 -41.19 12.76 -20.32
C LYS A 28 -41.14 12.41 -18.82
N LYS A 29 -40.72 13.34 -17.97
CA LYS A 29 -40.67 13.13 -16.52
C LYS A 29 -42.08 13.04 -15.92
N GLN A 30 -42.94 13.97 -16.25
CA GLN A 30 -44.34 13.98 -15.81
C GLN A 30 -45.15 12.79 -16.32
N LEU A 31 -44.93 12.33 -17.57
CA LEU A 31 -45.50 11.07 -18.06
C LEU A 31 -45.09 9.88 -17.23
N ALA A 32 -43.81 9.86 -16.81
CA ALA A 32 -43.28 8.78 -16.01
C ALA A 32 -43.93 8.69 -14.62
N GLU A 33 -44.31 9.84 -14.04
CA GLU A 33 -44.98 9.96 -12.74
C GLU A 33 -46.42 9.39 -12.78
N ILE A 34 -47.10 9.49 -13.93
CA ILE A 34 -48.46 8.95 -14.16
C ILE A 34 -48.45 7.57 -14.82
N GLY A 35 -47.29 6.90 -14.84
CA GLY A 35 -47.19 5.52 -15.35
C GLY A 35 -47.20 5.37 -16.88
N LEU A 36 -46.98 6.47 -17.61
CA LEU A 36 -46.86 6.49 -19.07
C LEU A 36 -45.41 6.61 -19.54
N LYS A 37 -45.17 6.23 -20.78
CA LYS A 37 -43.90 6.46 -21.50
C LYS A 37 -44.16 7.21 -22.81
N PRO A 38 -43.24 8.07 -23.23
CA PRO A 38 -43.37 8.81 -24.48
C PRO A 38 -43.29 7.87 -25.70
N LYS A 39 -44.02 8.23 -26.77
CA LYS A 39 -43.97 7.58 -28.07
C LYS A 39 -43.62 8.63 -29.13
N ASN A 40 -44.59 9.50 -29.54
CA ASN A 40 -44.35 10.59 -30.45
C ASN A 40 -44.66 11.93 -29.78
N PRO A 41 -43.77 12.92 -29.80
CA PRO A 41 -44.04 14.21 -29.24
C PRO A 41 -45.10 14.95 -30.07
N VAL A 42 -45.94 15.73 -29.40
CA VAL A 42 -46.94 16.62 -30.04
C VAL A 42 -46.58 18.09 -29.90
N GLY A 43 -45.62 18.40 -29.01
CA GLY A 43 -45.13 19.75 -28.83
C GLY A 43 -43.63 19.77 -28.48
N VAL A 44 -43.02 20.92 -28.67
CA VAL A 44 -41.60 21.17 -28.32
C VAL A 44 -41.43 22.58 -27.78
N ILE A 45 -40.57 22.71 -26.77
CA ILE A 45 -40.02 23.98 -26.30
C ILE A 45 -38.52 23.96 -26.57
N TYR A 46 -38.03 24.86 -27.39
CA TYR A 46 -36.60 25.01 -27.62
C TYR A 46 -35.94 25.78 -26.49
N THR A 47 -34.90 25.24 -25.91
CA THR A 47 -34.10 25.93 -24.90
C THR A 47 -32.65 26.08 -25.35
N ARG A 48 -31.89 26.94 -24.70
CA ARG A 48 -30.45 27.12 -25.01
C ARG A 48 -29.60 25.89 -24.78
N LYS A 49 -30.06 24.91 -23.98
CA LYS A 49 -29.28 23.72 -23.57
C LYS A 49 -29.81 22.42 -24.16
N TYR A 50 -31.12 22.29 -24.39
CA TYR A 50 -31.76 21.06 -24.86
C TYR A 50 -33.19 21.36 -25.33
N ASP A 51 -33.74 20.53 -26.21
CA ASP A 51 -35.15 20.60 -26.63
C ASP A 51 -36.02 19.82 -25.66
N LEU A 52 -37.08 20.47 -25.16
CA LEU A 52 -38.04 19.89 -24.25
C LEU A 52 -39.27 19.43 -25.02
N TYR A 53 -39.39 18.11 -25.26
CA TYR A 53 -40.52 17.53 -25.95
C TYR A 53 -41.70 17.31 -25.00
N LEU A 54 -42.91 17.59 -25.54
CA LEU A 54 -44.19 17.49 -24.83
C LEU A 54 -45.07 16.41 -25.48
N TYR A 55 -45.80 15.72 -24.64
CA TYR A 55 -46.62 14.58 -25.02
C TYR A 55 -48.02 14.71 -24.47
N ASP A 56 -49.01 14.20 -25.20
CA ASP A 56 -50.38 14.15 -24.76
C ASP A 56 -50.66 12.80 -24.08
N PRO A 57 -50.95 12.76 -22.77
CA PRO A 57 -51.23 11.54 -22.03
C PRO A 57 -52.50 10.79 -22.53
N GLN A 58 -53.43 11.52 -23.15
CA GLN A 58 -54.70 10.94 -23.65
C GLN A 58 -54.58 10.43 -25.10
N ASN A 59 -53.53 10.78 -25.79
CA ASN A 59 -53.29 10.33 -27.16
C ASN A 59 -52.39 9.08 -27.18
N PRO A 60 -52.92 7.89 -27.56
CA PRO A 60 -52.15 6.63 -27.61
C PRO A 60 -50.99 6.67 -28.64
N ASP A 61 -51.01 7.63 -29.57
CA ASP A 61 -49.89 7.84 -30.49
C ASP A 61 -48.81 8.75 -29.91
N SER A 62 -49.10 9.52 -28.86
CA SER A 62 -48.18 10.38 -28.19
C SER A 62 -47.60 9.75 -26.92
N ALA A 63 -48.39 9.09 -26.13
CA ALA A 63 -47.97 8.41 -24.91
C ALA A 63 -48.68 7.01 -24.74
N VAL A 64 -47.95 6.08 -24.15
CA VAL A 64 -48.48 4.73 -23.94
C VAL A 64 -48.15 4.21 -22.52
N PRO A 65 -48.98 3.30 -21.94
CA PRO A 65 -48.69 2.76 -20.64
C PRO A 65 -47.31 2.12 -20.54
N LYS A 66 -46.61 2.37 -19.43
CA LYS A 66 -45.36 1.64 -19.12
C LYS A 66 -45.73 0.18 -18.84
N LYS A 67 -45.10 -0.73 -19.56
CA LYS A 67 -45.14 -2.14 -19.21
C LYS A 67 -44.46 -2.35 -17.85
N LYS A 68 -45.13 -3.01 -16.91
CA LYS A 68 -44.49 -3.45 -15.67
C LYS A 68 -43.38 -4.44 -16.05
N ALA A 69 -42.22 -4.26 -15.38
CA ALA A 69 -41.12 -5.20 -15.59
C ALA A 69 -41.54 -6.60 -15.12
N SER A 70 -41.18 -7.62 -15.88
CA SER A 70 -41.41 -9.00 -15.49
C SER A 70 -40.55 -9.35 -14.26
N GLU A 71 -40.95 -10.38 -13.50
CA GLU A 71 -40.16 -10.85 -12.36
C GLU A 71 -38.73 -11.23 -12.77
N ALA A 72 -38.56 -11.85 -13.94
CA ALA A 72 -37.24 -12.16 -14.50
C ALA A 72 -36.41 -10.92 -14.77
N GLN A 73 -37.03 -9.84 -15.30
CA GLN A 73 -36.32 -8.52 -15.51
C GLN A 73 -35.93 -7.87 -14.19
N LEU A 74 -36.81 -7.96 -13.17
CA LEU A 74 -36.49 -7.41 -11.84
C LEU A 74 -35.36 -8.19 -11.17
N LYS A 75 -35.35 -9.50 -11.25
CA LYS A 75 -34.26 -10.36 -10.75
C LYS A 75 -32.95 -10.08 -11.49
N ALA A 76 -32.99 -9.94 -12.82
CA ALA A 76 -31.80 -9.60 -13.59
C ALA A 76 -31.23 -8.22 -13.23
N LEU A 77 -32.10 -7.24 -13.03
CA LEU A 77 -31.70 -5.88 -12.61
C LEU A 77 -31.11 -5.89 -11.20
N ALA A 78 -31.70 -6.62 -10.25
CA ALA A 78 -31.17 -6.77 -8.89
C ALA A 78 -29.77 -7.42 -8.91
N LYS A 79 -29.59 -8.49 -9.66
CA LYS A 79 -28.29 -9.16 -9.85
C LYS A 79 -27.23 -8.23 -10.48
N ALA A 80 -27.63 -7.43 -11.46
CA ALA A 80 -26.73 -6.45 -12.10
C ALA A 80 -26.31 -5.33 -11.12
N ARG A 81 -27.25 -4.85 -10.28
CA ARG A 81 -26.97 -3.87 -9.22
C ARG A 81 -26.01 -4.43 -8.17
N GLU A 82 -26.27 -5.64 -7.67
CA GLU A 82 -25.38 -6.30 -6.71
C GLU A 82 -23.97 -6.47 -7.27
N LYS A 83 -23.84 -6.95 -8.52
CA LYS A 83 -22.53 -7.06 -9.20
C LYS A 83 -21.81 -5.72 -9.29
N SER A 84 -22.54 -4.65 -9.61
CA SER A 84 -21.97 -3.30 -9.71
C SER A 84 -21.51 -2.78 -8.33
N GLN A 85 -22.33 -2.94 -7.30
CA GLN A 85 -22.02 -2.58 -5.92
C GLN A 85 -20.79 -3.34 -5.39
N ARG A 86 -20.75 -4.66 -5.62
CA ARG A 86 -19.62 -5.52 -5.24
C ARG A 86 -18.31 -5.06 -5.91
N LYS A 87 -18.35 -4.70 -7.21
CA LYS A 87 -17.19 -4.17 -7.92
C LYS A 87 -16.71 -2.82 -7.35
N ALA A 88 -17.64 -1.92 -7.03
CA ALA A 88 -17.31 -0.63 -6.41
C ALA A 88 -16.75 -0.81 -5.00
N TYR A 89 -17.36 -1.69 -4.20
CA TYR A 89 -16.88 -2.03 -2.87
C TYR A 89 -15.49 -2.66 -2.92
N TYR A 90 -15.21 -3.60 -3.83
CA TYR A 90 -13.89 -4.24 -4.00
C TYR A 90 -12.79 -3.21 -4.26
N ARG A 91 -13.03 -2.22 -5.14
CA ARG A 91 -12.05 -1.16 -5.42
C ARG A 91 -11.70 -0.33 -4.18
N ARG A 92 -12.71 0.00 -3.37
CA ARG A 92 -12.52 0.73 -2.11
C ARG A 92 -11.81 -0.13 -1.07
N TRP A 93 -12.25 -1.38 -0.90
CA TRP A 93 -11.67 -2.33 0.02
C TRP A 93 -10.19 -2.61 -0.32
N LYS A 94 -9.87 -2.85 -1.59
CA LYS A 94 -8.49 -3.09 -2.03
C LYS A 94 -7.58 -1.91 -1.68
N ARG A 95 -8.02 -0.67 -1.90
CA ARG A 95 -7.27 0.53 -1.58
C ARG A 95 -7.07 0.74 -0.08
N ASN A 96 -8.10 0.46 0.73
CA ASN A 96 -8.10 0.77 2.16
C ASN A 96 -7.58 -0.37 3.04
N ARG A 97 -7.54 -1.60 2.55
CA ARG A 97 -7.12 -2.78 3.31
C ARG A 97 -6.37 -3.82 2.46
N GLY A 98 -6.87 -4.14 1.28
CA GLY A 98 -6.34 -5.25 0.49
C GLY A 98 -4.87 -5.08 0.12
N GLN A 99 -4.43 -3.87 -0.21
CA GLN A 99 -3.02 -3.59 -0.53
C GLN A 99 -2.09 -3.79 0.67
N TYR A 100 -2.55 -3.52 1.90
CA TYR A 100 -1.74 -3.72 3.11
C TYR A 100 -1.59 -5.20 3.43
N LEU A 101 -2.66 -5.99 3.25
CA LEU A 101 -2.60 -7.44 3.40
C LEU A 101 -1.73 -8.11 2.31
N GLU A 102 -1.72 -7.56 1.10
CA GLU A 102 -0.80 -7.99 0.03
C GLU A 102 0.66 -7.70 0.44
N ALA A 103 0.96 -6.50 0.94
CA ALA A 103 2.30 -6.13 1.39
C ALA A 103 2.78 -6.97 2.59
N GLU A 104 1.89 -7.28 3.55
CA GLU A 104 2.17 -8.19 4.66
C GLU A 104 2.53 -9.59 4.14
N ASN A 105 1.75 -10.14 3.20
CA ASN A 105 2.06 -11.42 2.57
C ASN A 105 3.38 -11.40 1.80
N ASP A 106 3.70 -10.29 1.12
CA ASP A 106 4.96 -10.14 0.39
C ASP A 106 6.14 -10.15 1.36
N ALA A 107 6.03 -9.49 2.51
CA ALA A 107 7.05 -9.51 3.56
C ALA A 107 7.24 -10.92 4.16
N ILE A 108 6.16 -11.65 4.43
CA ILE A 108 6.22 -13.05 4.90
C ILE A 108 6.90 -13.95 3.87
N ASN A 109 6.52 -13.82 2.59
CA ASN A 109 7.11 -14.62 1.52
C ASN A 109 8.58 -14.31 1.31
N TRP A 110 8.97 -13.03 1.42
CA TRP A 110 10.37 -12.62 1.36
C TRP A 110 11.17 -13.24 2.53
N ALA A 111 10.68 -13.15 3.76
CA ALA A 111 11.34 -13.75 4.93
C ALA A 111 11.51 -15.27 4.77
N ARG A 112 10.48 -15.96 4.26
CA ARG A 112 10.55 -17.40 3.94
C ARG A 112 11.58 -17.71 2.88
N LYS A 113 11.65 -16.89 1.82
CA LYS A 113 12.65 -17.05 0.75
C LYS A 113 14.07 -16.97 1.33
N VAL A 114 14.35 -15.92 2.12
CA VAL A 114 15.66 -15.72 2.76
C VAL A 114 16.02 -16.90 3.66
N LEU A 115 15.12 -17.31 4.56
CA LEU A 115 15.42 -18.35 5.56
C LEU A 115 15.44 -19.79 5.02
N LEU A 116 14.57 -20.11 4.04
CA LEU A 116 14.34 -21.51 3.64
C LEU A 116 15.01 -21.88 2.31
N ARG A 117 15.36 -20.90 1.47
CA ARG A 117 15.93 -21.15 0.14
C ARG A 117 17.32 -20.58 -0.06
N GLU A 118 17.62 -19.47 0.60
CA GLU A 118 18.85 -18.70 0.37
C GLU A 118 19.65 -18.51 1.67
N LYS A 119 19.36 -19.28 2.70
CA LYS A 119 19.90 -19.11 4.05
C LYS A 119 21.44 -18.98 4.08
N ASP A 120 22.11 -19.83 3.35
CA ASP A 120 23.58 -19.89 3.35
C ASP A 120 24.22 -18.71 2.56
N ASP A 121 23.41 -17.97 1.78
CA ASP A 121 23.87 -16.81 1.02
C ASP A 121 23.80 -15.51 1.83
N TRP A 122 23.20 -15.54 3.02
CA TRP A 122 22.94 -14.35 3.82
C TRP A 122 23.72 -14.31 5.14
N VAL A 123 24.09 -13.10 5.52
CA VAL A 123 24.56 -12.75 6.87
C VAL A 123 23.79 -11.54 7.36
N ILE A 124 23.72 -11.38 8.67
CA ILE A 124 23.16 -10.19 9.33
C ILE A 124 24.34 -9.38 9.87
N LEU A 125 24.29 -8.06 9.65
CA LEU A 125 25.30 -7.12 10.14
C LEU A 125 24.61 -6.01 10.91
N ASP A 126 25.26 -5.58 11.99
CA ASP A 126 24.88 -4.42 12.79
C ASP A 126 26.13 -3.75 13.33
N THR A 127 26.03 -2.43 13.63
CA THR A 127 27.15 -1.63 14.13
C THR A 127 26.73 -0.69 15.25
N GLU A 128 27.55 -0.60 16.33
CA GLU A 128 27.50 0.49 17.28
C GLU A 128 28.53 1.54 16.92
N THR A 129 28.22 2.82 17.18
CA THR A 129 28.95 3.95 16.61
C THR A 129 29.20 5.07 17.60
N THR A 130 30.12 5.98 17.30
CA THR A 130 30.35 7.19 18.09
C THR A 130 29.25 8.25 17.92
N GLY A 131 28.25 8.03 17.05
CA GLY A 131 27.16 8.97 16.79
C GLY A 131 26.39 8.66 15.52
N LEU A 132 25.57 9.62 15.08
CA LEU A 132 24.72 9.46 13.89
C LEU A 132 25.36 10.03 12.61
N TYR A 133 26.23 11.01 12.72
CA TYR A 133 26.84 11.72 11.60
C TYR A 133 28.34 11.86 11.84
N ASP A 134 29.15 11.75 10.81
CA ASP A 134 30.62 11.81 10.89
C ASP A 134 31.16 10.89 12.00
N ALA A 135 30.55 9.70 12.11
CA ALA A 135 30.76 8.78 13.21
C ALA A 135 31.65 7.62 12.80
N GLU A 136 32.30 7.01 13.81
CA GLU A 136 33.12 5.83 13.66
C GLU A 136 32.47 4.62 14.33
N ILE A 137 32.77 3.41 13.83
CA ILE A 137 32.33 2.16 14.43
C ILE A 137 33.08 1.92 15.73
N VAL A 138 32.37 1.58 16.81
CA VAL A 138 32.91 1.18 18.11
C VAL A 138 32.66 -0.30 18.41
N GLN A 139 31.65 -0.91 17.77
CA GLN A 139 31.42 -2.36 17.74
C GLN A 139 30.85 -2.78 16.41
N ILE A 140 31.23 -3.95 15.93
CA ILE A 140 30.63 -4.60 14.76
C ILE A 140 30.25 -6.04 15.09
N GLY A 141 29.00 -6.40 14.75
CA GLY A 141 28.44 -7.74 14.83
C GLY A 141 28.12 -8.28 13.44
N ILE A 142 28.50 -9.52 13.17
CA ILE A 142 28.06 -10.27 11.99
C ILE A 142 27.69 -11.68 12.43
N CYS A 143 26.49 -12.13 12.08
CA CYS A 143 26.08 -13.51 12.29
C CYS A 143 25.48 -14.13 11.01
N ASN A 144 25.47 -15.46 10.93
CA ASN A 144 24.72 -16.17 9.90
C ASN A 144 23.23 -16.35 10.29
N LEU A 145 22.42 -16.89 9.39
CA LEU A 145 21.00 -17.11 9.66
C LEU A 145 20.70 -18.35 10.55
N ASP A 146 21.72 -19.09 10.98
CA ASP A 146 21.63 -20.08 12.08
C ASP A 146 21.72 -19.41 13.45
N GLY A 147 22.30 -18.22 13.52
CA GLY A 147 22.60 -17.48 14.74
C GLY A 147 24.04 -17.70 15.22
N GLU A 148 24.89 -18.28 14.38
CA GLU A 148 26.31 -18.40 14.69
C GLU A 148 27.00 -17.06 14.44
N VAL A 149 27.74 -16.61 15.45
CA VAL A 149 28.47 -15.34 15.40
C VAL A 149 29.74 -15.52 14.57
N ILE A 150 29.88 -14.73 13.52
CA ILE A 150 31.05 -14.71 12.64
C ILE A 150 32.03 -13.63 13.10
N ILE A 151 31.51 -12.44 13.44
CA ILE A 151 32.27 -11.35 14.03
C ILE A 151 31.51 -10.83 15.25
N ASP A 152 32.22 -10.66 16.36
CA ASP A 152 31.83 -9.85 17.52
C ASP A 152 33.10 -9.12 17.96
N SER A 153 33.21 -7.86 17.60
CA SER A 153 34.43 -7.11 17.87
C SER A 153 34.14 -5.69 18.27
N LEU A 154 34.67 -5.28 19.41
CA LEU A 154 34.90 -3.89 19.69
C LEU A 154 35.90 -3.32 18.68
N VAL A 155 35.77 -2.04 18.37
CA VAL A 155 36.64 -1.32 17.44
C VAL A 155 37.08 -0.03 18.10
N LYS A 156 38.38 0.24 18.10
CA LYS A 156 38.94 1.49 18.64
C LYS A 156 38.74 2.61 17.64
N PRO A 157 37.93 3.63 17.95
CA PRO A 157 37.77 4.79 17.10
C PRO A 157 38.99 5.73 17.19
N THR A 158 39.07 6.70 16.30
CA THR A 158 40.11 7.76 16.33
C THR A 158 39.72 8.93 17.24
N THR A 159 38.42 9.05 17.53
CA THR A 159 37.85 10.10 18.41
C THR A 159 37.29 9.46 19.68
N SER A 160 37.09 10.27 20.73
CA SER A 160 36.41 9.80 21.95
C SER A 160 34.94 9.52 21.70
N ILE A 161 34.39 8.58 22.46
CA ILE A 161 32.96 8.18 22.40
C ILE A 161 32.16 9.20 23.24
N PRO A 162 31.17 9.91 22.66
CA PRO A 162 30.34 10.84 23.41
C PRO A 162 29.51 10.12 24.50
N GLU A 163 29.29 10.80 25.63
CA GLU A 163 28.52 10.21 26.76
C GLU A 163 27.08 9.90 26.37
N GLU A 164 26.48 10.67 25.45
CA GLU A 164 25.11 10.47 24.97
C GLU A 164 24.96 9.09 24.29
N VAL A 165 25.92 8.70 23.46
CA VAL A 165 25.86 7.39 22.78
C VAL A 165 26.32 6.26 23.66
N THR A 166 27.29 6.52 24.58
CA THR A 166 27.64 5.56 25.63
C THR A 166 26.43 5.20 26.50
N SER A 167 25.54 6.14 26.76
CA SER A 167 24.31 5.87 27.51
C SER A 167 23.32 4.96 26.76
N ILE A 168 23.47 4.79 25.44
CA ILE A 168 22.63 3.91 24.60
C ILE A 168 23.22 2.49 24.55
N HIS A 169 24.46 2.33 24.08
CA HIS A 169 25.10 1.03 23.85
C HIS A 169 26.05 0.56 24.94
N GLY A 170 26.34 1.43 25.95
CA GLY A 170 27.19 1.07 27.10
C GLY A 170 28.70 1.02 26.82
N ILE A 171 29.15 1.21 25.58
CA ILE A 171 30.58 1.11 25.22
C ILE A 171 31.29 2.41 25.57
N THR A 172 32.40 2.29 26.32
CA THR A 172 33.21 3.43 26.77
C THR A 172 34.58 3.44 26.09
N ASP A 173 35.27 4.59 26.13
CA ASP A 173 36.66 4.72 25.64
C ASP A 173 37.62 3.71 26.31
N GLU A 174 37.39 3.41 27.59
CA GLU A 174 38.18 2.42 28.31
C GLU A 174 38.00 0.99 27.77
N MET A 175 36.77 0.63 27.37
CA MET A 175 36.49 -0.69 26.79
C MET A 175 37.15 -0.88 25.43
N VAL A 176 37.27 0.16 24.62
CA VAL A 176 37.84 0.09 23.26
C VAL A 176 39.33 0.43 23.19
N LYS A 177 39.96 0.81 24.28
CA LYS A 177 41.38 1.29 24.28
C LYS A 177 42.36 0.29 23.66
N ASP A 178 42.14 -1.01 23.93
CA ASP A 178 43.01 -2.10 23.48
C ASP A 178 42.36 -2.88 22.29
N ALA A 179 41.18 -2.44 21.82
CA ALA A 179 40.50 -3.05 20.68
C ALA A 179 41.26 -2.80 19.36
N PRO A 180 41.07 -3.64 18.35
CA PRO A 180 41.62 -3.39 17.02
C PRO A 180 41.05 -2.09 16.46
N THR A 181 41.89 -1.34 15.72
CA THR A 181 41.39 -0.22 14.92
C THR A 181 40.63 -0.72 13.70
N PHE A 182 39.79 0.13 13.10
CA PHE A 182 39.01 -0.26 11.90
C PHE A 182 39.88 -0.85 10.79
N PRO A 183 41.06 -0.30 10.42
CA PRO A 183 41.94 -0.92 9.42
C PRO A 183 42.41 -2.33 9.76
N LYS A 184 42.56 -2.64 11.07
CA LYS A 184 42.98 -4.00 11.49
C LYS A 184 41.88 -5.04 11.36
N ILE A 185 40.61 -4.68 11.62
CA ILE A 185 39.48 -5.60 11.50
C ILE A 185 38.88 -5.65 10.08
N TYR A 186 39.13 -4.63 9.27
CA TYR A 186 38.58 -4.50 7.93
C TYR A 186 38.78 -5.76 7.02
N PRO A 187 39.97 -6.41 6.98
CA PRO A 187 40.13 -7.62 6.19
C PRO A 187 39.17 -8.76 6.60
N GLN A 188 38.91 -8.91 7.90
CA GLN A 188 37.97 -9.89 8.42
C GLN A 188 36.54 -9.54 8.03
N ILE A 189 36.15 -8.27 8.09
CA ILE A 189 34.85 -7.81 7.61
C ILE A 189 34.68 -8.14 6.12
N VAL A 190 35.68 -7.80 5.29
CA VAL A 190 35.66 -8.09 3.85
C VAL A 190 35.44 -9.57 3.56
N GLU A 191 36.18 -10.46 4.25
CA GLU A 191 36.08 -11.91 4.04
C GLU A 191 34.73 -12.46 4.51
N SER A 192 34.21 -11.98 5.65
CA SER A 192 32.89 -12.40 6.18
C SER A 192 31.72 -11.99 5.30
N LEU A 193 31.87 -10.89 4.56
CA LEU A 193 30.84 -10.38 3.63
C LEU A 193 31.06 -10.84 2.18
N LYS A 194 32.13 -11.60 1.90
CA LYS A 194 32.43 -12.03 0.55
C LYS A 194 31.35 -12.95 -0.01
N GLU A 195 30.84 -12.58 -1.20
CA GLU A 195 29.78 -13.31 -1.91
C GLU A 195 28.45 -13.47 -1.13
N LYS A 196 28.30 -12.77 0.01
CA LYS A 196 27.07 -12.79 0.81
C LYS A 196 26.14 -11.66 0.47
N GLN A 197 24.84 -11.92 0.57
CA GLN A 197 23.82 -10.91 0.77
C GLN A 197 23.86 -10.47 2.25
N VAL A 198 23.58 -9.19 2.51
CA VAL A 198 23.70 -8.65 3.86
C VAL A 198 22.34 -8.11 4.30
N LEU A 199 21.81 -8.64 5.38
CA LEU A 199 20.62 -8.15 6.03
C LEU A 199 21.00 -7.19 7.14
N ILE A 200 20.41 -5.99 7.13
CA ILE A 200 20.69 -4.93 8.10
C ILE A 200 19.35 -4.34 8.55
N TYR A 201 19.20 -4.03 9.83
CA TYR A 201 17.92 -3.49 10.30
C TYR A 201 17.65 -2.09 9.77
N ASN A 202 18.60 -1.19 9.79
CA ASN A 202 18.54 0.14 9.18
C ASN A 202 19.70 0.31 8.21
N LYS A 203 19.63 -0.36 7.07
CA LYS A 203 20.77 -0.59 6.19
C LYS A 203 21.48 0.69 5.71
N ASP A 204 20.75 1.78 5.50
CA ASP A 204 21.36 3.01 4.99
C ASP A 204 22.28 3.66 6.02
N PHE A 205 21.97 3.50 7.31
CA PHE A 205 22.82 3.94 8.40
C PHE A 205 24.14 3.17 8.43
N ASP A 206 24.09 1.85 8.63
CA ASP A 206 25.29 1.03 8.77
C ASP A 206 26.19 1.04 7.53
N ILE A 207 25.58 1.00 6.33
CA ILE A 207 26.35 1.13 5.07
C ILE A 207 26.99 2.51 4.98
N GLY A 208 26.31 3.55 5.45
CA GLY A 208 26.86 4.89 5.52
C GLY A 208 28.10 4.97 6.42
N ILE A 209 27.98 4.47 7.65
CA ILE A 209 29.06 4.45 8.65
C ILE A 209 30.25 3.60 8.17
N LEU A 210 30.00 2.40 7.61
CA LEU A 210 31.06 1.58 7.02
C LEU A 210 31.80 2.32 5.89
N ALA A 211 31.08 3.06 5.05
CA ALA A 211 31.70 3.83 3.98
C ALA A 211 32.50 5.02 4.54
N ASP A 212 32.04 5.67 5.61
CA ASP A 212 32.76 6.77 6.27
C ASP A 212 34.04 6.28 6.93
N CYS A 213 33.98 5.15 7.64
CA CYS A 213 35.18 4.50 8.17
C CYS A 213 36.18 4.09 7.08
N CYS A 214 35.70 3.56 5.94
CA CYS A 214 36.58 3.26 4.81
C CYS A 214 37.25 4.53 4.25
N ARG A 215 36.51 5.64 4.11
CA ARG A 215 37.05 6.92 3.64
C ARG A 215 38.07 7.51 4.62
N LEU A 216 37.76 7.48 5.92
CA LEU A 216 38.63 7.99 6.97
C LEU A 216 40.02 7.33 6.95
N HIS A 217 40.04 6.05 6.63
CA HIS A 217 41.28 5.25 6.67
C HIS A 217 41.87 4.92 5.28
N ASP A 218 41.40 5.56 4.21
CA ASP A 218 41.83 5.34 2.83
C ASP A 218 41.72 3.85 2.40
N LEU A 219 40.64 3.19 2.81
CA LEU A 219 40.35 1.81 2.47
C LEU A 219 39.36 1.72 1.31
N LYS A 220 39.37 0.58 0.60
CA LYS A 220 38.42 0.33 -0.48
C LYS A 220 36.99 0.26 0.08
N LEU A 221 36.04 0.96 -0.56
CA LEU A 221 34.63 0.90 -0.18
C LEU A 221 34.05 -0.50 -0.39
N LEU A 222 33.21 -0.94 0.55
CA LEU A 222 32.44 -2.16 0.45
C LEU A 222 31.20 -1.90 -0.41
N GLU A 223 31.04 -2.62 -1.52
CA GLU A 223 29.89 -2.46 -2.43
C GLU A 223 28.66 -3.20 -1.89
N LEU A 224 28.13 -2.77 -0.75
CA LEU A 224 27.02 -3.43 -0.06
C LEU A 224 25.65 -3.04 -0.61
N ARG A 225 25.46 -1.82 -1.12
CA ARG A 225 24.13 -1.30 -1.50
C ARG A 225 23.33 -2.19 -2.45
N LYS A 226 23.99 -2.92 -3.34
CA LYS A 226 23.35 -3.81 -4.33
C LYS A 226 23.07 -5.23 -3.82
N ARG A 227 23.70 -5.60 -2.72
CA ARG A 227 23.61 -6.94 -2.13
C ARG A 227 23.22 -6.89 -0.65
N SER A 228 22.43 -5.90 -0.29
CA SER A 228 21.86 -5.76 1.06
C SER A 228 20.37 -5.45 1.00
N ASP A 229 19.64 -5.98 1.96
CA ASP A 229 18.24 -5.65 2.19
C ASP A 229 18.05 -5.01 3.57
N CYS A 230 17.03 -4.15 3.66
CA CYS A 230 16.65 -3.46 4.89
C CYS A 230 15.53 -4.24 5.61
N LEU A 231 15.86 -4.88 6.72
CA LEU A 231 14.86 -5.60 7.50
C LEU A 231 13.81 -4.66 8.09
N MET A 232 14.19 -3.44 8.47
CA MET A 232 13.27 -2.43 9.01
C MET A 232 12.15 -2.08 8.01
N GLU A 233 12.47 -1.98 6.71
CA GLU A 233 11.47 -1.72 5.67
C GLU A 233 10.52 -2.91 5.48
N TRP A 234 11.04 -4.13 5.45
CA TRP A 234 10.24 -5.34 5.34
C TRP A 234 9.37 -5.56 6.58
N TYR A 235 9.92 -5.27 7.77
CA TYR A 235 9.17 -5.35 9.02
C TYR A 235 8.07 -4.31 9.10
N ALA A 236 8.30 -3.09 8.65
CA ALA A 236 7.29 -2.05 8.60
C ALA A 236 6.09 -2.46 7.70
N GLN A 237 6.36 -3.10 6.56
CA GLN A 237 5.31 -3.65 5.69
C GLN A 237 4.55 -4.81 6.35
N TYR A 238 5.27 -5.72 7.01
CA TYR A 238 4.70 -6.82 7.77
C TYR A 238 3.82 -6.34 8.93
N TYR A 239 4.28 -5.35 9.68
CA TYR A 239 3.53 -4.75 10.80
C TYR A 239 2.28 -3.99 10.35
N GLY A 240 2.32 -3.36 9.17
CA GLY A 240 1.16 -2.78 8.50
C GLY A 240 0.70 -1.42 9.02
N ASP A 241 1.49 -0.70 9.84
CA ASP A 241 1.14 0.66 10.32
C ASP A 241 1.42 1.70 9.24
N TRP A 242 0.42 1.96 8.40
CA TRP A 242 0.51 2.92 7.31
C TRP A 242 0.29 4.37 7.76
N SER A 243 1.15 5.27 7.32
CA SER A 243 1.00 6.72 7.49
C SER A 243 0.50 7.38 6.20
N ASP A 244 -0.72 7.89 6.20
CA ASP A 244 -1.26 8.66 5.06
C ASP A 244 -0.48 9.95 4.81
N TYR A 245 0.09 10.55 5.87
CA TYR A 245 0.89 11.76 5.78
C TYR A 245 2.23 11.52 5.08
N HIS A 246 2.98 10.49 5.51
CA HIS A 246 4.27 10.14 4.92
C HIS A 246 4.16 9.27 3.68
N ARG A 247 2.98 8.70 3.39
CA ARG A 247 2.73 7.72 2.32
C ARG A 247 3.67 6.51 2.37
N SER A 248 3.98 6.07 3.58
CA SER A 248 4.87 4.95 3.87
C SER A 248 4.40 4.21 5.12
N TYR A 249 4.87 2.99 5.30
CA TYR A 249 4.73 2.30 6.59
C TYR A 249 5.63 2.96 7.62
N ARG A 250 5.13 3.08 8.88
CA ARG A 250 5.94 3.56 9.99
C ARG A 250 6.94 2.51 10.41
N TRP A 251 8.17 2.95 10.61
CA TRP A 251 9.22 2.09 11.15
C TRP A 251 8.88 1.66 12.57
N GLN A 252 9.27 0.44 12.88
CA GLN A 252 9.08 -0.17 14.20
C GLN A 252 10.44 -0.27 14.88
N ALA A 253 10.48 -0.38 16.20
CA ALA A 253 11.73 -0.62 16.91
C ALA A 253 12.15 -2.09 16.75
N LEU A 254 13.47 -2.37 16.65
CA LEU A 254 14.00 -3.74 16.62
C LEU A 254 13.79 -4.44 17.97
N GLY A 255 13.99 -3.71 19.06
CA GLY A 255 13.89 -4.26 20.42
C GLY A 255 15.09 -5.11 20.84
N GLY A 256 16.27 -4.79 20.29
CA GLY A 256 17.54 -5.36 20.72
C GLY A 256 18.07 -4.74 22.02
N ASP A 257 19.27 -5.12 22.42
CA ASP A 257 19.91 -4.68 23.66
C ASP A 257 21.01 -3.62 23.46
N HIS A 258 21.10 -3.11 22.23
CA HIS A 258 22.13 -2.15 21.81
C HIS A 258 23.55 -2.70 21.94
N SER A 259 23.73 -3.99 21.66
CA SER A 259 25.03 -4.57 21.31
C SER A 259 24.95 -5.08 19.87
N ALA A 260 25.98 -4.88 19.06
CA ALA A 260 25.92 -5.22 17.64
C ALA A 260 25.55 -6.69 17.38
N VAL A 261 26.04 -7.64 18.16
CA VAL A 261 25.61 -9.05 18.05
C VAL A 261 24.20 -9.26 18.59
N GLY A 262 23.82 -8.61 19.69
CA GLY A 262 22.48 -8.68 20.24
C GLY A 262 21.43 -8.19 19.23
N ASP A 263 21.72 -7.11 18.53
CA ASP A 263 20.85 -6.54 17.49
C ASP A 263 20.82 -7.42 16.23
N CYS A 264 21.93 -8.04 15.82
CA CYS A 264 21.93 -9.09 14.80
C CYS A 264 21.01 -10.28 15.18
N LEU A 265 21.06 -10.76 16.42
CA LEU A 265 20.23 -11.86 16.89
C LEU A 265 18.75 -11.46 17.04
N ALA A 266 18.46 -10.21 17.45
CA ALA A 266 17.12 -9.66 17.47
C ALA A 266 16.54 -9.57 16.05
N ALA A 267 17.34 -9.11 15.08
CA ALA A 267 16.99 -9.09 13.67
C ALA A 267 16.68 -10.50 13.13
N LEU A 268 17.49 -11.49 13.47
CA LEU A 268 17.26 -12.90 13.10
C LEU A 268 15.96 -13.44 13.71
N LYS A 269 15.71 -13.15 14.98
CA LYS A 269 14.46 -13.56 15.66
C LYS A 269 13.24 -12.94 14.99
N LEU A 270 13.33 -11.66 14.63
CA LEU A 270 12.29 -10.95 13.90
C LEU A 270 12.03 -11.59 12.53
N LEU A 271 13.08 -11.83 11.74
CA LEU A 271 12.99 -12.47 10.43
C LEU A 271 12.32 -13.85 10.52
N ARG A 272 12.67 -14.66 11.53
CA ARG A 272 12.04 -15.97 11.80
C ARG A 272 10.56 -15.82 12.13
N GLY A 273 10.19 -14.89 13.01
CA GLY A 273 8.80 -14.62 13.35
C GLY A 273 7.95 -14.22 12.14
N MET A 274 8.50 -13.39 11.24
CA MET A 274 7.84 -13.05 9.97
C MET A 274 7.63 -14.29 9.10
N ALA A 275 8.64 -15.15 8.95
CA ALA A 275 8.56 -16.34 8.12
C ALA A 275 7.59 -17.42 8.66
N GLU A 276 7.41 -17.51 9.97
CA GLU A 276 6.48 -18.44 10.64
C GLU A 276 5.03 -17.99 10.54
N SER A 277 4.77 -16.71 10.26
CA SER A 277 3.41 -16.15 10.18
C SER A 277 2.60 -16.78 9.06
N GLU A 278 1.29 -16.91 9.26
CA GLU A 278 0.39 -17.45 8.25
C GLU A 278 0.16 -16.46 7.08
N ILE A 279 0.15 -16.98 5.87
CA ILE A 279 -0.24 -16.20 4.68
C ILE A 279 -1.73 -15.86 4.76
N ILE A 280 -2.06 -14.60 4.59
CA ILE A 280 -3.43 -14.11 4.63
C ILE A 280 -4.14 -14.46 3.33
N ASP A 281 -5.27 -15.16 3.42
CA ASP A 281 -6.16 -15.37 2.27
C ASP A 281 -6.91 -14.07 1.93
N ILE A 282 -6.36 -13.33 0.98
CA ILE A 282 -6.88 -12.05 0.49
C ILE A 282 -8.32 -12.20 -0.02
N LYS A 283 -8.63 -13.31 -0.72
CA LYS A 283 -9.96 -13.56 -1.26
C LYS A 283 -10.97 -13.80 -0.14
N LYS A 284 -10.66 -14.64 0.82
CA LYS A 284 -11.50 -14.90 2.00
C LYS A 284 -11.70 -13.63 2.83
N SER A 285 -10.65 -12.83 3.01
CA SER A 285 -10.72 -11.55 3.73
C SER A 285 -11.67 -10.56 3.03
N PHE A 286 -11.62 -10.46 1.71
CA PHE A 286 -12.57 -9.66 0.94
C PHE A 286 -14.00 -10.19 1.06
N GLU A 287 -14.24 -11.49 0.87
CA GLU A 287 -15.58 -12.07 0.96
C GLU A 287 -16.22 -11.83 2.34
N ASN A 288 -15.47 -12.02 3.41
CA ASN A 288 -15.94 -11.74 4.76
C ASN A 288 -16.33 -10.26 4.93
N SER A 289 -15.52 -9.36 4.37
CA SER A 289 -15.77 -7.91 4.40
C SER A 289 -17.01 -7.53 3.57
N TRP A 290 -17.18 -8.15 2.39
CA TRP A 290 -18.34 -7.95 1.53
C TRP A 290 -19.64 -8.42 2.19
N GLN A 291 -19.64 -9.59 2.84
CA GLN A 291 -20.82 -10.08 3.56
C GLN A 291 -21.24 -9.16 4.70
N LYS A 292 -20.27 -8.66 5.51
CA LYS A 292 -20.54 -7.67 6.55
C LYS A 292 -21.10 -6.36 5.99
N TYR A 293 -20.64 -5.94 4.80
CA TYR A 293 -21.17 -4.76 4.12
C TYR A 293 -22.62 -4.97 3.69
N LYS A 294 -22.95 -6.11 3.09
CA LYS A 294 -24.33 -6.45 2.64
C LYS A 294 -25.31 -6.42 3.82
N THR A 295 -25.00 -7.12 4.91
CA THR A 295 -25.89 -7.18 6.09
C THR A 295 -26.13 -5.85 6.78
N ARG A 296 -25.31 -4.82 6.49
CA ARG A 296 -25.47 -3.48 7.07
C ARG A 296 -26.42 -2.58 6.25
N TYR A 297 -26.62 -2.90 4.98
CA TYR A 297 -27.35 -2.06 4.02
C TYR A 297 -28.49 -2.77 3.30
N ASP A 298 -28.76 -4.07 3.59
CA ASP A 298 -29.99 -4.79 3.30
C ASP A 298 -30.95 -4.66 4.48
#